data_79486fbc9b64169f1f90c887be75b244
#
_entry.id   79486fbc9b64169f1f90c887be75b244
#
_cell.length_a   1.000
_cell.length_b   1.000
_cell.length_c   1.000
_cell.angle_alpha   90.00
_cell.angle_beta   90.00
_cell.angle_gamma   90.00
#
_symmetry.space_group_name_H-M   'P 1'
#
loop_
_entity.id
_entity.type
_entity.pdbx_description
1 polymer ?
#
loop_
_entity_poly.entity_id
_entity_poly.type
_entity_poly.pdbx_seq_one_letter_code
_entity_poly.pdbx_strand_id
1 'polypeptide(L)'
;MACPLSFEGTLSRSQAASLVLALRPGVAPFYSESVMQDVVIVAATRTAIGSFQGSLANVPAVELGATVIRALLEKTGIDPAQVDEVILGHVLTAGAGQNTARQASIKAGLPHTVPSMTLNKVCGSGLKAVHLAVQAIRCGDAEVVIAGGMENMSLAPYVLPGARTGLRMGHAQIVDTMITDGLWDAFNDYHMGITAENLADKYGIDRAQQDAFAAQSQQRAAAAIESGRFDAEITPVMIPQRKGDPVAFARDEQPRAGTTAESLGGLRAAFKKDGCVTAGNASTLNDGAAAVVLMSASKAEALGLPVLAKIAGYANAGVDPAIMGIGPVTATRRCLEKAGWTLAELDLIEANEAFAVQALSVGKELGWDADKVNVNGGAIALGHPIGASGCRILVTLLHEMQRRDARKGLATLCIGGGQGVALAVERP
;
A
#
# COMPACT_ATOMS: atom_id res chain seq x y z
N MET A 1 46.13 -42.86 5.75
CA MET A 1 47.08 -42.17 4.87
C MET A 1 46.30 -41.32 3.88
N ALA A 2 46.25 -40.01 4.11
CA ALA A 2 45.53 -39.06 3.26
C ALA A 2 46.56 -38.45 2.29
N CYS A 3 46.21 -38.48 1.00
CA CYS A 3 47.00 -37.80 -0.02
C CYS A 3 46.29 -36.48 -0.39
N PRO A 4 46.90 -35.31 -0.29
CA PRO A 4 46.32 -34.04 -0.72
C PRO A 4 46.69 -33.80 -2.18
N LEU A 5 45.70 -33.70 -3.04
CA LEU A 5 45.85 -33.08 -4.37
C LEU A 5 45.55 -31.60 -4.28
N SER A 6 46.60 -30.81 -4.33
CA SER A 6 46.52 -29.35 -4.50
C SER A 6 46.28 -29.04 -5.99
N PHE A 7 45.15 -28.43 -6.34
CA PHE A 7 44.92 -27.80 -7.64
C PHE A 7 45.02 -26.28 -7.49
N GLU A 8 46.17 -25.72 -7.83
CA GLU A 8 46.33 -24.30 -8.11
C GLU A 8 46.13 -24.07 -9.62
N GLY A 9 45.04 -23.46 -9.97
CA GLY A 9 44.75 -23.02 -11.33
C GLY A 9 43.46 -22.22 -11.36
N THR A 10 43.56 -20.89 -11.36
CA THR A 10 42.40 -19.99 -11.56
C THR A 10 41.89 -20.12 -12.98
N LEU A 11 40.76 -20.84 -13.16
CA LEU A 11 40.02 -20.88 -14.42
C LEU A 11 39.25 -19.57 -14.60
N SER A 12 39.31 -18.98 -15.79
CA SER A 12 38.53 -17.82 -16.16
C SER A 12 37.04 -18.16 -16.18
N ARG A 13 36.16 -17.19 -15.93
CA ARG A 13 34.69 -17.38 -15.92
C ARG A 13 34.12 -17.99 -17.21
N SER A 14 34.78 -17.80 -18.35
CA SER A 14 34.40 -18.40 -19.64
C SER A 14 34.76 -19.88 -19.74
N GLN A 15 35.82 -20.33 -19.09
CA GLN A 15 36.25 -21.73 -19.09
C GLN A 15 35.43 -22.59 -18.11
N ALA A 16 34.96 -22.01 -17.01
CA ALA A 16 34.05 -22.69 -16.09
C ALA A 16 32.68 -22.93 -16.71
N ALA A 17 32.16 -22.04 -17.54
CA ALA A 17 30.91 -22.22 -18.26
C ALA A 17 30.98 -23.36 -19.32
N SER A 18 32.13 -23.53 -19.98
CA SER A 18 32.32 -24.61 -20.99
C SER A 18 32.47 -25.97 -20.36
N LEU A 19 32.98 -26.11 -19.14
CA LEU A 19 33.20 -27.41 -18.50
C LEU A 19 31.92 -28.01 -17.92
N VAL A 20 30.92 -27.20 -17.57
CA VAL A 20 29.61 -27.66 -17.05
C VAL A 20 28.73 -28.23 -18.18
N LEU A 21 28.94 -27.80 -19.43
CA LEU A 21 28.15 -28.27 -20.59
C LEU A 21 28.56 -29.67 -21.13
N ALA A 22 29.71 -30.21 -20.70
CA ALA A 22 30.26 -31.46 -21.28
C ALA A 22 29.81 -32.76 -20.57
N LEU A 23 29.03 -32.70 -19.50
CA LEU A 23 28.82 -33.86 -18.63
C LEU A 23 27.48 -34.59 -18.72
N ARG A 24 26.50 -34.18 -19.55
CA ARG A 24 25.29 -34.98 -19.79
C ARG A 24 24.70 -34.76 -21.21
N PRO A 25 24.88 -35.66 -22.18
CA PRO A 25 24.10 -35.63 -23.41
C PRO A 25 22.66 -36.08 -23.09
N GLY A 26 21.69 -35.18 -23.27
CA GLY A 26 20.25 -35.47 -23.15
C GLY A 26 19.44 -34.64 -22.16
N VAL A 27 20.04 -33.75 -21.42
CA VAL A 27 19.30 -32.73 -20.63
C VAL A 27 19.35 -31.43 -21.42
N ALA A 28 18.25 -31.09 -22.09
CA ALA A 28 18.09 -29.72 -22.60
C ALA A 28 18.34 -28.74 -21.46
N PRO A 29 19.05 -27.61 -21.68
CA PRO A 29 19.26 -26.63 -20.63
C PRO A 29 17.89 -26.13 -20.16
N PHE A 30 17.57 -26.39 -18.90
CA PHE A 30 16.34 -25.89 -18.21
C PHE A 30 16.31 -24.37 -18.08
N TYR A 31 17.30 -23.67 -18.63
CA TYR A 31 17.32 -22.23 -18.79
C TYR A 31 17.10 -21.88 -20.25
N SER A 32 15.83 -21.92 -20.73
CA SER A 32 15.48 -20.93 -21.74
C SER A 32 15.76 -19.57 -21.07
N GLU A 33 16.44 -18.65 -21.74
CA GLU A 33 16.39 -17.25 -21.38
C GLU A 33 14.90 -16.86 -21.39
N SER A 34 14.21 -17.06 -20.26
CA SER A 34 12.87 -16.54 -20.09
C SER A 34 13.03 -15.04 -20.05
N VAL A 35 12.77 -14.41 -21.17
CA VAL A 35 12.54 -12.95 -21.21
C VAL A 35 11.51 -12.70 -20.13
N MET A 36 11.93 -12.02 -19.05
CA MET A 36 11.02 -11.71 -17.93
C MET A 36 9.80 -11.01 -18.51
N GLN A 37 8.62 -11.61 -18.31
CA GLN A 37 7.38 -11.07 -18.85
C GLN A 37 7.11 -9.67 -18.29
N ASP A 38 6.77 -8.76 -19.18
CA ASP A 38 6.27 -7.44 -18.79
C ASP A 38 4.93 -7.62 -18.06
N VAL A 39 4.85 -7.06 -16.87
CA VAL A 39 3.63 -7.08 -16.06
C VAL A 39 2.93 -5.73 -16.18
N VAL A 40 1.65 -5.78 -16.48
CA VAL A 40 0.81 -4.61 -16.67
C VAL A 40 -0.37 -4.58 -15.70
N ILE A 41 -0.86 -3.37 -15.39
CA ILE A 41 -2.09 -3.13 -14.67
C ILE A 41 -3.16 -2.76 -15.70
N VAL A 42 -4.28 -3.50 -15.70
CA VAL A 42 -5.37 -3.29 -16.66
C VAL A 42 -6.62 -2.67 -16.04
N ALA A 43 -6.76 -2.74 -14.72
CA ALA A 43 -7.84 -2.09 -13.99
C ALA A 43 -7.40 -1.71 -12.58
N ALA A 44 -7.97 -0.62 -12.07
CA ALA A 44 -7.72 -0.11 -10.73
C ALA A 44 -9.00 0.50 -10.15
N THR A 45 -9.26 0.28 -8.85
CA THR A 45 -10.37 0.90 -8.15
C THR A 45 -10.16 0.90 -6.65
N ARG A 46 -10.87 1.79 -5.94
CA ARG A 46 -10.94 1.86 -4.49
C ARG A 46 -12.36 2.13 -4.01
N THR A 47 -12.64 1.87 -2.77
CA THR A 47 -13.81 2.46 -2.11
C THR A 47 -13.54 3.93 -1.80
N ALA A 48 -14.58 4.71 -1.57
CA ALA A 48 -14.42 5.92 -0.77
C ALA A 48 -13.89 5.55 0.63
N ILE A 49 -13.15 6.46 1.27
CA ILE A 49 -12.55 6.25 2.58
C ILE A 49 -13.51 6.76 3.66
N GLY A 50 -13.90 5.87 4.58
CA GLY A 50 -14.71 6.19 5.75
C GLY A 50 -13.85 6.76 6.88
N SER A 51 -14.41 7.69 7.64
CA SER A 51 -13.83 8.16 8.89
C SER A 51 -13.95 7.10 9.99
N PHE A 52 -13.07 7.17 10.99
CA PHE A 52 -13.20 6.32 12.18
C PHE A 52 -14.56 6.49 12.85
N GLN A 53 -15.25 5.37 13.06
CA GLN A 53 -16.63 5.34 13.57
C GLN A 53 -17.65 6.11 12.69
N GLY A 54 -17.32 6.31 11.40
CA GLY A 54 -18.16 6.96 10.41
C GLY A 54 -19.06 6.00 9.63
N SER A 55 -19.36 6.35 8.39
CA SER A 55 -20.34 5.63 7.56
C SER A 55 -19.99 4.16 7.29
N LEU A 56 -18.68 3.82 7.22
CA LEU A 56 -18.23 2.44 7.01
C LEU A 56 -17.97 1.65 8.30
N ALA A 57 -18.22 2.24 9.47
CA ALA A 57 -17.87 1.64 10.77
C ALA A 57 -18.39 0.21 10.99
N ASN A 58 -19.55 -0.13 10.41
CA ASN A 58 -20.17 -1.45 10.54
C ASN A 58 -20.03 -2.34 9.31
N VAL A 59 -19.22 -1.93 8.32
CA VAL A 59 -18.96 -2.70 7.10
C VAL A 59 -17.66 -3.48 7.26
N PRO A 60 -17.68 -4.82 7.43
CA PRO A 60 -16.46 -5.59 7.61
C PRO A 60 -15.44 -5.35 6.48
N ALA A 61 -14.15 -5.37 6.80
CA ALA A 61 -13.09 -5.20 5.79
C ALA A 61 -13.23 -6.17 4.60
N VAL A 62 -13.68 -7.40 4.86
CA VAL A 62 -13.92 -8.40 3.81
C VAL A 62 -15.02 -8.00 2.82
N GLU A 63 -16.03 -7.25 3.24
CA GLU A 63 -17.07 -6.70 2.34
C GLU A 63 -16.51 -5.54 1.50
N LEU A 64 -15.66 -4.70 2.09
CA LEU A 64 -14.95 -3.64 1.35
C LEU A 64 -14.03 -4.25 0.30
N GLY A 65 -13.26 -5.29 0.66
CA GLY A 65 -12.43 -6.05 -0.27
C GLY A 65 -13.24 -6.71 -1.38
N ALA A 66 -14.37 -7.35 -1.04
CA ALA A 66 -15.27 -7.95 -2.03
C ALA A 66 -15.84 -6.91 -3.00
N THR A 67 -16.14 -5.71 -2.53
CA THR A 67 -16.66 -4.61 -3.35
C THR A 67 -15.68 -4.21 -4.44
N VAL A 68 -14.40 -3.99 -4.09
CA VAL A 68 -13.39 -3.60 -5.09
C VAL A 68 -13.05 -4.75 -6.04
N ILE A 69 -13.02 -6.00 -5.58
CA ILE A 69 -12.79 -7.16 -6.47
C ILE A 69 -13.93 -7.27 -7.48
N ARG A 70 -15.20 -7.22 -7.04
CA ARG A 70 -16.36 -7.30 -7.91
C ARG A 70 -16.34 -6.20 -8.97
N ALA A 71 -16.04 -4.97 -8.56
CA ALA A 71 -15.94 -3.85 -9.47
C ALA A 71 -14.83 -4.02 -10.52
N LEU A 72 -13.70 -4.63 -10.14
CA LEU A 72 -12.62 -4.93 -11.08
C LEU A 72 -13.03 -5.98 -12.11
N LEU A 73 -13.73 -7.03 -11.70
CA LEU A 73 -14.27 -8.05 -12.61
C LEU A 73 -15.31 -7.43 -13.57
N GLU A 74 -16.20 -6.57 -13.08
CA GLU A 74 -17.16 -5.85 -13.90
C GLU A 74 -16.49 -4.89 -14.89
N LYS A 75 -15.49 -4.10 -14.45
CA LYS A 75 -14.75 -3.15 -15.29
C LYS A 75 -13.96 -3.85 -16.41
N THR A 76 -13.42 -5.02 -16.15
CA THR A 76 -12.57 -5.75 -17.11
C THR A 76 -13.36 -6.73 -17.97
N GLY A 77 -14.50 -7.23 -17.50
CA GLY A 77 -15.23 -8.33 -18.14
C GLY A 77 -14.48 -9.67 -18.13
N ILE A 78 -13.41 -9.79 -17.34
CA ILE A 78 -12.66 -11.06 -17.19
C ILE A 78 -13.57 -12.08 -16.52
N ASP A 79 -13.61 -13.30 -17.11
CA ASP A 79 -14.24 -14.44 -16.45
C ASP A 79 -13.55 -14.68 -15.09
N PRO A 80 -14.29 -14.67 -13.96
CA PRO A 80 -13.73 -14.95 -12.66
C PRO A 80 -12.88 -16.23 -12.56
N ALA A 81 -13.14 -17.22 -13.41
CA ALA A 81 -12.35 -18.44 -13.49
C ALA A 81 -10.95 -18.28 -14.12
N GLN A 82 -10.68 -17.15 -14.76
CA GLN A 82 -9.37 -16.81 -15.32
C GLN A 82 -8.45 -16.11 -14.33
N VAL A 83 -8.94 -15.78 -13.14
CA VAL A 83 -8.10 -15.22 -12.06
C VAL A 83 -7.34 -16.36 -11.40
N ASP A 84 -6.01 -16.28 -11.40
CA ASP A 84 -5.15 -17.33 -10.83
C ASP A 84 -4.98 -17.16 -9.32
N GLU A 85 -4.94 -15.93 -8.80
CA GLU A 85 -4.76 -15.66 -7.37
C GLU A 85 -5.32 -14.31 -6.95
N VAL A 86 -5.75 -14.21 -5.67
CA VAL A 86 -6.11 -12.95 -5.00
C VAL A 86 -5.18 -12.70 -3.83
N ILE A 87 -4.48 -11.57 -3.81
CA ILE A 87 -3.55 -11.19 -2.74
C ILE A 87 -3.99 -9.86 -2.13
N LEU A 88 -4.47 -9.88 -0.88
CA LEU A 88 -4.91 -8.65 -0.20
C LEU A 88 -4.16 -8.41 1.10
N GLY A 89 -3.73 -7.16 1.28
CA GLY A 89 -3.28 -6.65 2.56
C GLY A 89 -4.42 -6.49 3.56
N HIS A 90 -4.21 -6.92 4.80
CA HIS A 90 -5.12 -6.65 5.92
C HIS A 90 -4.32 -6.77 7.23
N VAL A 91 -4.33 -5.73 8.03
CA VAL A 91 -3.48 -5.65 9.23
C VAL A 91 -4.23 -6.07 10.48
N LEU A 92 -5.42 -5.52 10.71
CA LEU A 92 -6.21 -5.73 11.94
C LEU A 92 -7.16 -6.91 11.77
N THR A 93 -6.60 -8.11 11.75
CA THR A 93 -7.35 -9.34 11.41
C THR A 93 -7.93 -10.07 12.62
N ALA A 94 -7.71 -9.59 13.83
CA ALA A 94 -8.23 -10.24 15.04
C ALA A 94 -9.77 -10.36 14.99
N GLY A 95 -10.29 -11.58 15.15
CA GLY A 95 -11.73 -11.85 15.11
C GLY A 95 -12.40 -11.77 13.73
N ALA A 96 -11.66 -11.41 12.65
CA ALA A 96 -12.23 -11.29 11.29
C ALA A 96 -12.40 -12.65 10.56
N GLY A 97 -12.03 -13.77 11.20
CA GLY A 97 -12.12 -15.11 10.63
C GLY A 97 -10.87 -15.53 9.86
N GLN A 98 -10.93 -16.72 9.28
CA GLN A 98 -9.80 -17.28 8.53
C GLN A 98 -9.60 -16.56 7.21
N ASN A 99 -8.34 -16.22 6.88
CA ASN A 99 -7.92 -15.71 5.58
C ASN A 99 -8.92 -14.72 4.95
N THR A 100 -8.86 -13.49 5.42
CA THR A 100 -9.82 -12.44 5.04
C THR A 100 -9.81 -12.12 3.53
N ALA A 101 -8.66 -12.28 2.83
CA ALA A 101 -8.61 -12.19 1.38
C ALA A 101 -9.43 -13.31 0.71
N ARG A 102 -9.38 -14.53 1.25
CA ARG A 102 -10.20 -15.64 0.78
C ARG A 102 -11.70 -15.37 0.95
N GLN A 103 -12.08 -14.82 2.09
CA GLN A 103 -13.46 -14.43 2.32
C GLN A 103 -13.92 -13.37 1.32
N ALA A 104 -13.12 -12.32 1.08
CA ALA A 104 -13.42 -11.27 0.12
C ALA A 104 -13.53 -11.81 -1.31
N SER A 105 -12.62 -12.69 -1.73
CA SER A 105 -12.61 -13.36 -3.03
C SER A 105 -13.91 -14.12 -3.30
N ILE A 106 -14.32 -14.98 -2.37
CA ILE A 106 -15.56 -15.77 -2.47
C ILE A 106 -16.81 -14.86 -2.49
N LYS A 107 -16.85 -13.87 -1.60
CA LYS A 107 -17.94 -12.89 -1.54
C LYS A 107 -18.04 -12.03 -2.82
N ALA A 108 -16.94 -11.82 -3.51
CA ALA A 108 -16.93 -11.14 -4.81
C ALA A 108 -17.42 -12.01 -5.97
N GLY A 109 -17.60 -13.30 -5.77
CA GLY A 109 -18.08 -14.24 -6.79
C GLY A 109 -17.00 -15.00 -7.54
N LEU A 110 -15.73 -14.97 -7.07
CA LEU A 110 -14.73 -15.84 -7.66
C LEU A 110 -14.98 -17.31 -7.32
N PRO A 111 -14.67 -18.26 -8.22
CA PRO A 111 -14.86 -19.67 -7.96
C PRO A 111 -13.93 -20.17 -6.84
N HIS A 112 -14.32 -21.24 -6.18
CA HIS A 112 -13.58 -21.84 -5.08
C HIS A 112 -12.19 -22.37 -5.47
N THR A 113 -11.94 -22.53 -6.76
CA THR A 113 -10.65 -22.95 -7.31
C THR A 113 -9.59 -21.85 -7.27
N VAL A 114 -9.98 -20.58 -7.18
CA VAL A 114 -9.03 -19.45 -7.12
C VAL A 114 -8.43 -19.34 -5.71
N PRO A 115 -7.14 -19.57 -5.51
CA PRO A 115 -6.48 -19.42 -4.22
C PRO A 115 -6.44 -17.94 -3.80
N SER A 116 -6.26 -17.71 -2.51
CA SER A 116 -6.18 -16.34 -1.98
C SER A 116 -5.25 -16.25 -0.78
N MET A 117 -4.52 -15.16 -0.65
CA MET A 117 -3.61 -14.90 0.45
C MET A 117 -3.88 -13.54 1.09
N THR A 118 -3.96 -13.55 2.43
CA THR A 118 -3.94 -12.33 3.25
C THR A 118 -2.51 -12.07 3.73
N LEU A 119 -2.02 -10.85 3.57
CA LEU A 119 -0.69 -10.48 4.06
C LEU A 119 -0.74 -9.26 4.99
N ASN A 120 0.21 -9.22 5.91
CA ASN A 120 0.45 -8.08 6.79
C ASN A 120 1.90 -7.59 6.64
N LYS A 121 2.03 -6.37 6.17
CA LYS A 121 3.25 -5.55 6.18
C LYS A 121 2.90 -4.14 6.70
N VAL A 122 2.03 -4.08 7.70
CA VAL A 122 1.47 -2.84 8.26
C VAL A 122 1.00 -1.90 7.14
N CYS A 123 1.35 -0.62 7.14
CA CYS A 123 0.94 0.37 6.12
C CYS A 123 1.29 -0.03 4.68
N GLY A 124 2.35 -0.81 4.50
CA GLY A 124 2.82 -1.27 3.19
C GLY A 124 2.09 -2.47 2.60
N SER A 125 1.11 -3.05 3.31
CA SER A 125 0.46 -4.32 2.93
C SER A 125 -0.14 -4.27 1.53
N GLY A 126 -0.94 -3.25 1.21
CA GLY A 126 -1.60 -3.13 -0.09
C GLY A 126 -0.62 -3.02 -1.27
N LEU A 127 0.48 -2.26 -1.12
CA LEU A 127 1.48 -2.16 -2.18
C LEU A 127 2.38 -3.41 -2.25
N LYS A 128 2.63 -4.06 -1.11
CA LYS A 128 3.35 -5.34 -1.08
C LYS A 128 2.56 -6.46 -1.75
N ALA A 129 1.23 -6.47 -1.65
CA ALA A 129 0.39 -7.39 -2.41
C ALA A 129 0.63 -7.25 -3.92
N VAL A 130 0.71 -6.02 -4.42
CA VAL A 130 1.04 -5.75 -5.83
C VAL A 130 2.45 -6.26 -6.18
N HIS A 131 3.46 -6.06 -5.30
CA HIS A 131 4.80 -6.60 -5.55
C HIS A 131 4.80 -8.14 -5.67
N LEU A 132 4.01 -8.84 -4.83
CA LEU A 132 3.92 -10.31 -4.89
C LEU A 132 3.21 -10.77 -6.16
N ALA A 133 2.15 -10.09 -6.57
CA ALA A 133 1.47 -10.35 -7.85
C ALA A 133 2.44 -10.21 -9.04
N VAL A 134 3.25 -9.14 -9.05
CA VAL A 134 4.29 -8.96 -10.09
C VAL A 134 5.30 -10.11 -10.07
N GLN A 135 5.70 -10.57 -8.89
CA GLN A 135 6.63 -11.71 -8.75
C GLN A 135 6.00 -12.99 -9.27
N ALA A 136 4.77 -13.32 -8.88
CA ALA A 136 4.06 -14.52 -9.33
C ALA A 136 3.94 -14.55 -10.87
N ILE A 137 3.55 -13.44 -11.50
CA ILE A 137 3.43 -13.34 -12.95
C ILE A 137 4.80 -13.46 -13.63
N ARG A 138 5.84 -12.81 -13.13
CA ARG A 138 7.19 -12.89 -13.70
C ARG A 138 7.83 -14.28 -13.55
N CYS A 139 7.49 -15.01 -12.49
CA CYS A 139 7.95 -16.39 -12.27
C CYS A 139 7.15 -17.43 -13.07
N GLY A 140 6.02 -17.04 -13.68
CA GLY A 140 5.14 -17.95 -14.40
C GLY A 140 4.21 -18.77 -13.51
N ASP A 141 4.09 -18.41 -12.23
CA ASP A 141 3.17 -19.06 -11.28
C ASP A 141 1.71 -18.62 -11.50
N ALA A 142 1.49 -17.45 -12.09
CA ALA A 142 0.18 -16.88 -12.40
C ALA A 142 0.24 -16.05 -13.69
N GLU A 143 -0.90 -15.91 -14.37
CA GLU A 143 -1.07 -14.99 -15.50
C GLU A 143 -1.94 -13.77 -15.13
N VAL A 144 -2.96 -13.95 -14.28
CA VAL A 144 -3.92 -12.92 -13.86
C VAL A 144 -4.04 -12.91 -12.35
N VAL A 145 -3.67 -11.80 -11.71
CA VAL A 145 -3.73 -11.64 -10.24
C VAL A 145 -4.50 -10.38 -9.87
N ILE A 146 -5.42 -10.52 -8.91
CA ILE A 146 -6.04 -9.36 -8.25
C ILE A 146 -5.25 -9.08 -6.97
N ALA A 147 -4.67 -7.88 -6.86
CA ALA A 147 -3.86 -7.50 -5.71
C ALA A 147 -4.28 -6.15 -5.13
N GLY A 148 -4.21 -6.02 -3.82
CA GLY A 148 -4.57 -4.78 -3.16
C GLY A 148 -4.58 -4.89 -1.65
N GLY A 149 -5.53 -4.21 -1.00
CA GLY A 149 -5.70 -4.28 0.44
C GLY A 149 -7.04 -3.72 0.90
N MET A 150 -7.39 -4.07 2.11
CA MET A 150 -8.61 -3.66 2.79
C MET A 150 -8.31 -3.44 4.28
N GLU A 151 -9.04 -2.56 4.91
CA GLU A 151 -8.97 -2.32 6.34
C GLU A 151 -10.29 -1.78 6.86
N ASN A 152 -10.66 -2.17 8.06
CA ASN A 152 -11.67 -1.47 8.84
C ASN A 152 -11.14 -1.28 10.26
N MET A 153 -10.61 -0.08 10.52
CA MET A 153 -10.04 0.27 11.83
C MET A 153 -11.13 0.49 12.87
N SER A 154 -12.33 0.85 12.44
CA SER A 154 -13.50 1.03 13.31
C SER A 154 -13.98 -0.27 13.95
N LEU A 155 -13.74 -1.42 13.31
CA LEU A 155 -14.13 -2.76 13.80
C LEU A 155 -12.97 -3.52 14.45
N ALA A 156 -11.79 -2.92 14.60
CA ALA A 156 -10.70 -3.56 15.31
C ALA A 156 -11.12 -3.93 16.75
N PRO A 157 -11.05 -5.21 17.15
CA PRO A 157 -11.55 -5.63 18.46
C PRO A 157 -10.54 -5.35 19.56
N TYR A 158 -11.05 -5.35 20.79
CA TYR A 158 -10.22 -5.52 21.98
C TYR A 158 -10.00 -7.00 22.25
N VAL A 159 -8.82 -7.37 22.73
CA VAL A 159 -8.47 -8.73 23.14
C VAL A 159 -8.18 -8.79 24.63
N LEU A 160 -8.41 -9.96 25.21
CA LEU A 160 -8.13 -10.25 26.62
C LEU A 160 -6.96 -11.25 26.71
N PRO A 161 -5.70 -10.79 26.86
CA PRO A 161 -4.56 -11.67 27.04
C PRO A 161 -4.70 -12.54 28.27
N GLY A 162 -4.20 -13.78 28.19
CA GLY A 162 -4.24 -14.73 29.32
C GLY A 162 -5.60 -15.42 29.57
N ALA A 163 -6.68 -15.03 28.88
CA ALA A 163 -8.00 -15.61 29.05
C ALA A 163 -8.01 -17.13 28.79
N ARG A 164 -7.22 -17.64 27.85
CA ARG A 164 -7.14 -19.07 27.48
C ARG A 164 -6.63 -19.94 28.63
N THR A 165 -5.72 -19.43 29.46
CA THR A 165 -5.17 -20.13 30.63
C THR A 165 -5.96 -19.89 31.91
N GLY A 166 -7.00 -19.05 31.84
CA GLY A 166 -7.85 -18.66 32.96
C GLY A 166 -7.30 -17.46 33.75
N LEU A 167 -8.17 -16.55 34.08
CA LEU A 167 -7.89 -15.39 34.94
C LEU A 167 -8.18 -15.78 36.37
N ARG A 168 -7.16 -16.26 37.06
CA ARG A 168 -7.35 -16.95 38.36
C ARG A 168 -7.66 -16.02 39.53
N MET A 169 -6.92 -14.90 39.66
CA MET A 169 -7.09 -13.89 40.70
C MET A 169 -6.43 -12.58 40.29
N GLY A 170 -7.04 -11.44 40.60
CA GLY A 170 -6.59 -10.12 40.31
C GLY A 170 -7.27 -9.53 39.08
N HIS A 171 -6.91 -8.28 38.74
CA HIS A 171 -7.44 -7.58 37.59
C HIS A 171 -6.76 -8.03 36.28
N ALA A 172 -7.51 -8.00 35.16
CA ALA A 172 -6.98 -8.19 33.81
C ALA A 172 -7.22 -6.91 33.00
N GLN A 173 -6.35 -6.68 32.02
CA GLN A 173 -6.50 -5.58 31.09
C GLN A 173 -7.00 -6.12 29.74
N ILE A 174 -7.94 -5.41 29.12
CA ILE A 174 -8.26 -5.57 27.71
C ILE A 174 -7.32 -4.70 26.90
N VAL A 175 -6.88 -5.19 25.74
CA VAL A 175 -5.90 -4.54 24.88
C VAL A 175 -6.57 -4.18 23.56
N ASP A 176 -6.44 -2.92 23.15
CA ASP A 176 -6.91 -2.42 21.87
C ASP A 176 -5.98 -2.90 20.75
N THR A 177 -6.46 -3.77 19.86
CA THR A 177 -5.66 -4.31 18.77
C THR A 177 -5.33 -3.26 17.71
N MET A 178 -6.16 -2.24 17.55
CA MET A 178 -5.86 -1.13 16.64
C MET A 178 -4.57 -0.42 17.08
N ILE A 179 -4.40 -0.18 18.39
CA ILE A 179 -3.19 0.42 18.93
C ILE A 179 -2.03 -0.58 18.86
N THR A 180 -2.19 -1.76 19.45
CA THR A 180 -1.07 -2.71 19.63
C THR A 180 -0.54 -3.25 18.32
N ASP A 181 -1.42 -3.59 17.37
CA ASP A 181 -1.04 -4.27 16.14
C ASP A 181 -0.82 -3.29 14.98
N GLY A 182 -1.40 -2.09 15.04
CA GLY A 182 -1.35 -1.10 13.96
C GLY A 182 -0.52 0.15 14.24
N LEU A 183 -0.51 0.66 15.48
CA LEU A 183 -0.04 2.01 15.80
C LEU A 183 1.06 2.07 16.87
N TRP A 184 1.50 0.93 17.39
CA TRP A 184 2.51 0.84 18.44
C TRP A 184 3.85 0.37 17.90
N ASP A 185 4.92 1.07 18.24
CA ASP A 185 6.28 0.61 17.96
C ASP A 185 6.68 -0.46 19.00
N ALA A 186 6.68 -1.70 18.56
CA ALA A 186 7.02 -2.86 19.40
C ALA A 186 8.49 -2.92 19.82
N PHE A 187 9.37 -2.13 19.19
CA PHE A 187 10.81 -2.11 19.48
C PHE A 187 11.17 -1.06 20.53
N ASN A 188 10.51 0.09 20.48
CA ASN A 188 10.78 1.22 21.35
C ASN A 188 9.68 1.47 22.38
N ASP A 189 8.60 0.67 22.36
CA ASP A 189 7.49 0.70 23.31
C ASP A 189 6.79 2.06 23.40
N TYR A 190 6.43 2.63 22.26
CA TYR A 190 5.67 3.87 22.17
C TYR A 190 4.79 3.96 20.92
N HIS A 191 3.86 4.91 20.91
CA HIS A 191 2.97 5.16 19.77
C HIS A 191 3.75 5.67 18.54
N MET A 192 3.31 5.31 17.31
CA MET A 192 3.90 5.77 16.05
C MET A 192 4.07 7.30 15.96
N GLY A 193 3.23 8.08 16.64
CA GLY A 193 3.37 9.52 16.70
C GLY A 193 4.68 10.01 17.34
N ILE A 194 5.30 9.20 18.22
CA ILE A 194 6.63 9.53 18.76
C ILE A 194 7.71 9.39 17.68
N THR A 195 7.58 8.44 16.77
CA THR A 195 8.50 8.34 15.62
C THR A 195 8.44 9.59 14.74
N ALA A 196 7.27 10.22 14.64
CA ALA A 196 7.10 11.49 13.94
C ALA A 196 7.79 12.65 14.70
N GLU A 197 7.63 12.72 16.04
CA GLU A 197 8.37 13.70 16.86
C GLU A 197 9.89 13.52 16.73
N ASN A 198 10.39 12.28 16.67
CA ASN A 198 11.81 12.00 16.44
C ASN A 198 12.29 12.56 15.09
N LEU A 199 11.45 12.52 14.06
CA LEU A 199 11.76 13.13 12.76
C LEU A 199 11.75 14.66 12.84
N ALA A 200 10.83 15.26 13.58
CA ALA A 200 10.81 16.70 13.79
C ALA A 200 12.10 17.19 14.42
N ASP A 201 12.55 16.51 15.48
CA ASP A 201 13.80 16.81 16.17
C ASP A 201 15.00 16.61 15.23
N LYS A 202 15.05 15.47 14.49
CA LYS A 202 16.16 15.12 13.60
C LYS A 202 16.33 16.07 12.41
N TYR A 203 15.21 16.48 11.79
CA TYR A 203 15.24 17.28 10.56
C TYR A 203 15.01 18.77 10.78
N GLY A 204 14.74 19.19 12.02
CA GLY A 204 14.44 20.57 12.37
C GLY A 204 13.17 21.09 11.68
N ILE A 205 12.13 20.26 11.61
CA ILE A 205 10.86 20.60 10.99
C ILE A 205 9.90 21.04 12.09
N ASP A 206 9.56 22.31 12.11
CA ASP A 206 8.72 22.90 13.14
C ASP A 206 7.22 22.66 12.93
N ARG A 207 6.42 23.08 13.92
CA ARG A 207 4.98 22.98 13.92
C ARG A 207 4.32 23.75 12.76
N ALA A 208 4.82 24.95 12.45
CA ALA A 208 4.23 25.80 11.42
C ALA A 208 4.39 25.19 10.02
N GLN A 209 5.54 24.57 9.74
CA GLN A 209 5.80 23.86 8.51
C GLN A 209 4.86 22.64 8.36
N GLN A 210 4.64 21.88 9.44
CA GLN A 210 3.74 20.73 9.46
C GLN A 210 2.28 21.13 9.23
N ASP A 211 1.82 22.18 9.89
CA ASP A 211 0.44 22.67 9.75
C ASP A 211 0.19 23.27 8.36
N ALA A 212 1.18 23.97 7.78
CA ALA A 212 1.11 24.45 6.39
C ALA A 212 0.99 23.29 5.38
N PHE A 213 1.78 22.24 5.55
CA PHE A 213 1.70 21.04 4.72
C PHE A 213 0.34 20.34 4.86
N ALA A 214 -0.15 20.19 6.08
CA ALA A 214 -1.45 19.56 6.34
C ALA A 214 -2.61 20.38 5.74
N ALA A 215 -2.58 21.70 5.87
CA ALA A 215 -3.55 22.58 5.24
C ALA A 215 -3.54 22.46 3.70
N GLN A 216 -2.36 22.37 3.09
CA GLN A 216 -2.21 22.16 1.65
C GLN A 216 -2.82 20.80 1.22
N SER A 217 -2.56 19.73 1.97
CA SER A 217 -3.17 18.41 1.70
C SER A 217 -4.69 18.48 1.73
N GLN A 218 -5.27 19.13 2.75
CA GLN A 218 -6.73 19.33 2.86
C GLN A 218 -7.31 20.14 1.70
N GLN A 219 -6.65 21.23 1.31
CA GLN A 219 -7.09 22.10 0.22
C GLN A 219 -7.04 21.37 -1.12
N ARG A 220 -5.97 20.60 -1.38
CA ARG A 220 -5.84 19.77 -2.59
C ARG A 220 -6.93 18.69 -2.65
N ALA A 221 -7.22 18.02 -1.54
CA ALA A 221 -8.26 17.00 -1.46
C ALA A 221 -9.66 17.60 -1.67
N ALA A 222 -9.95 18.74 -1.04
CA ALA A 222 -11.22 19.42 -1.22
C ALA A 222 -11.45 19.83 -2.68
N ALA A 223 -10.43 20.43 -3.32
CA ALA A 223 -10.48 20.82 -4.74
C ALA A 223 -10.62 19.61 -5.68
N ALA A 224 -9.97 18.49 -5.36
CA ALA A 224 -10.07 17.25 -6.13
C ALA A 224 -11.49 16.67 -6.04
N ILE A 225 -12.09 16.64 -4.86
CA ILE A 225 -13.47 16.17 -4.65
C ILE A 225 -14.47 17.08 -5.37
N GLU A 226 -14.34 18.40 -5.22
CA GLU A 226 -15.23 19.37 -5.83
C GLU A 226 -15.19 19.30 -7.38
N SER A 227 -14.02 19.05 -7.94
CA SER A 227 -13.82 18.89 -9.38
C SER A 227 -14.06 17.46 -9.92
N GLY A 228 -14.54 16.53 -9.09
CA GLY A 228 -14.87 15.15 -9.51
C GLY A 228 -13.64 14.29 -9.89
N ARG A 229 -12.43 14.64 -9.43
CA ARG A 229 -11.20 13.92 -9.83
C ARG A 229 -11.16 12.48 -9.34
N PHE A 230 -11.88 12.18 -8.27
CA PHE A 230 -11.93 10.83 -7.69
C PHE A 230 -13.09 9.97 -8.21
N ASP A 231 -14.01 10.53 -9.02
CA ASP A 231 -15.24 9.83 -9.42
C ASP A 231 -14.94 8.54 -10.22
N ALA A 232 -13.91 8.57 -11.08
CA ALA A 232 -13.54 7.42 -11.90
C ALA A 232 -12.83 6.28 -11.11
N GLU A 233 -12.19 6.62 -9.99
CA GLU A 233 -11.44 5.65 -9.18
C GLU A 233 -12.27 5.03 -8.06
N ILE A 234 -13.36 5.70 -7.62
CA ILE A 234 -14.19 5.25 -6.51
C ILE A 234 -15.30 4.30 -6.99
N THR A 235 -15.35 3.13 -6.38
CA THR A 235 -16.50 2.22 -6.46
C THR A 235 -17.37 2.42 -5.22
N PRO A 236 -18.67 2.71 -5.38
CA PRO A 236 -19.57 2.89 -4.26
C PRO A 236 -19.71 1.64 -3.39
N VAL A 237 -19.69 1.83 -2.07
CA VAL A 237 -20.07 0.78 -1.11
C VAL A 237 -21.56 0.93 -0.80
N MET A 238 -22.32 -0.11 -1.06
CA MET A 238 -23.75 -0.14 -0.77
C MET A 238 -23.98 -0.51 0.69
N ILE A 239 -24.30 0.47 1.53
CA ILE A 239 -24.50 0.29 2.97
C ILE A 239 -25.95 -0.10 3.25
N PRO A 240 -26.20 -1.33 3.75
CA PRO A 240 -27.54 -1.77 4.10
C PRO A 240 -28.18 -0.83 5.14
N GLN A 241 -29.43 -0.51 4.95
CA GLN A 241 -30.22 0.28 5.89
C GLN A 241 -31.14 -0.63 6.70
N ARG A 242 -31.44 -0.21 7.94
CA ARG A 242 -32.41 -0.94 8.79
C ARG A 242 -33.81 -0.98 8.16
N LYS A 243 -34.15 0.03 7.39
CA LYS A 243 -35.38 0.15 6.60
C LYS A 243 -35.10 0.89 5.31
N GLY A 244 -35.66 0.44 4.18
CA GLY A 244 -35.48 1.04 2.87
C GLY A 244 -34.30 0.44 2.09
N ASP A 245 -33.97 1.07 0.96
CA ASP A 245 -32.91 0.63 0.08
C ASP A 245 -31.51 0.93 0.65
N PRO A 246 -30.47 0.17 0.27
CA PRO A 246 -29.10 0.48 0.63
C PRO A 246 -28.67 1.88 0.16
N VAL A 247 -27.89 2.57 0.97
CA VAL A 247 -27.33 3.89 0.63
C VAL A 247 -25.93 3.71 0.04
N ALA A 248 -25.69 4.36 -1.11
CA ALA A 248 -24.40 4.36 -1.76
C ALA A 248 -23.43 5.30 -1.03
N PHE A 249 -22.34 4.77 -0.50
CA PHE A 249 -21.23 5.54 0.03
C PHE A 249 -20.14 5.66 -1.06
N ALA A 250 -20.03 6.84 -1.67
CA ALA A 250 -19.23 7.09 -2.86
C ALA A 250 -18.32 8.33 -2.76
N ARG A 251 -18.20 8.93 -1.58
CA ARG A 251 -17.39 10.13 -1.36
C ARG A 251 -16.54 9.97 -0.12
N ASP A 252 -15.25 10.34 -0.23
CA ASP A 252 -14.33 10.36 0.90
C ASP A 252 -14.87 11.26 2.01
N GLU A 253 -14.97 10.71 3.22
CA GLU A 253 -15.69 11.31 4.34
C GLU A 253 -14.79 12.20 5.21
N GLN A 254 -13.47 11.95 5.18
CA GLN A 254 -12.50 12.59 6.08
C GLN A 254 -12.12 14.03 5.70
N PRO A 255 -12.04 14.44 4.40
CA PRO A 255 -11.56 15.76 4.03
C PRO A 255 -12.39 16.89 4.62
N ARG A 256 -11.69 17.93 5.13
CA ARG A 256 -12.28 19.10 5.77
C ARG A 256 -12.00 20.35 4.94
N ALA A 257 -12.96 20.72 4.11
CA ALA A 257 -12.89 21.98 3.36
C ALA A 257 -12.74 23.17 4.30
N GLY A 258 -11.94 24.17 3.89
CA GLY A 258 -11.71 25.38 4.68
C GLY A 258 -10.64 25.24 5.77
N THR A 259 -9.94 24.11 5.86
CA THR A 259 -8.78 23.98 6.77
C THR A 259 -7.65 24.92 6.35
N THR A 260 -7.15 25.71 7.30
CA THR A 260 -5.99 26.61 7.14
C THR A 260 -4.92 26.29 8.17
N ALA A 261 -3.68 26.73 7.93
CA ALA A 261 -2.59 26.57 8.89
C ALA A 261 -2.91 27.24 10.24
N GLU A 262 -3.57 28.41 10.22
CA GLU A 262 -4.00 29.13 11.43
C GLU A 262 -5.01 28.29 12.24
N SER A 263 -5.99 27.66 11.56
CA SER A 263 -6.98 26.82 12.23
C SER A 263 -6.35 25.58 12.88
N LEU A 264 -5.26 25.05 12.30
CA LEU A 264 -4.50 23.94 12.86
C LEU A 264 -3.60 24.36 14.02
N GLY A 265 -3.10 25.61 14.02
CA GLY A 265 -2.19 26.14 15.02
C GLY A 265 -2.71 26.09 16.46
N GLY A 266 -4.04 26.12 16.66
CA GLY A 266 -4.69 25.98 17.96
C GLY A 266 -4.76 24.55 18.52
N LEU A 267 -4.41 23.51 17.75
CA LEU A 267 -4.47 22.13 18.19
C LEU A 267 -3.32 21.80 19.17
N ARG A 268 -3.62 20.96 20.16
CA ARG A 268 -2.62 20.49 21.12
C ARG A 268 -1.78 19.39 20.51
N ALA A 269 -0.51 19.29 20.93
CA ALA A 269 0.35 18.13 20.63
C ALA A 269 -0.32 16.84 21.13
N ALA A 270 -0.31 15.80 20.27
CA ALA A 270 -1.07 14.59 20.54
C ALA A 270 -0.26 13.48 21.23
N PHE A 271 1.06 13.44 21.05
CA PHE A 271 1.88 12.29 21.41
C PHE A 271 2.98 12.61 22.43
N LYS A 272 3.48 13.82 22.47
CA LYS A 272 4.56 14.26 23.34
C LYS A 272 4.17 15.60 23.98
N LYS A 273 4.39 15.76 25.28
CA LYS A 273 4.26 17.09 25.93
C LYS A 273 5.20 18.06 25.23
N ASP A 274 4.68 19.21 24.86
CA ASP A 274 5.42 20.24 24.12
C ASP A 274 5.93 19.77 22.74
N GLY A 275 5.32 18.72 22.16
CA GLY A 275 5.58 18.24 20.83
C GLY A 275 4.94 19.10 19.73
N CYS A 276 5.19 18.71 18.47
CA CYS A 276 4.68 19.45 17.31
C CYS A 276 3.70 18.64 16.44
N VAL A 277 3.56 17.33 16.69
CA VAL A 277 2.63 16.47 15.98
C VAL A 277 1.26 16.53 16.63
N THR A 278 0.23 16.79 15.83
CA THR A 278 -1.16 16.98 16.30
C THR A 278 -2.11 16.10 15.51
N ALA A 279 -3.36 16.00 15.95
CA ALA A 279 -4.41 15.34 15.18
C ALA A 279 -4.71 16.02 13.81
N GLY A 280 -4.26 17.25 13.61
CA GLY A 280 -4.47 17.99 12.36
C GLY A 280 -3.36 17.84 11.34
N ASN A 281 -2.14 17.46 11.78
CA ASN A 281 -0.98 17.25 10.90
C ASN A 281 -0.47 15.81 10.88
N ALA A 282 -1.32 14.88 11.31
CA ALA A 282 -1.18 13.42 11.22
C ALA A 282 -2.32 12.84 10.36
N SER A 283 -2.08 11.69 9.75
CA SER A 283 -3.17 10.92 9.15
C SER A 283 -4.12 10.39 10.21
N THR A 284 -5.31 10.02 9.78
CA THR A 284 -6.41 9.58 10.65
C THR A 284 -6.62 8.06 10.58
N LEU A 285 -7.50 7.56 11.46
CA LEU A 285 -7.97 6.18 11.49
C LEU A 285 -9.14 6.05 10.51
N ASN A 286 -9.11 5.06 9.64
CA ASN A 286 -10.05 5.00 8.53
C ASN A 286 -10.40 3.57 8.11
N ASP A 287 -11.47 3.49 7.32
CA ASP A 287 -12.02 2.26 6.76
C ASP A 287 -12.02 2.38 5.23
N GLY A 288 -11.58 1.34 4.52
CA GLY A 288 -11.56 1.37 3.06
C GLY A 288 -10.84 0.18 2.43
N ALA A 289 -10.95 0.07 1.10
CA ALA A 289 -10.26 -0.94 0.31
C ALA A 289 -9.83 -0.37 -1.04
N ALA A 290 -8.78 -0.95 -1.62
CA ALA A 290 -8.30 -0.65 -2.96
C ALA A 290 -7.68 -1.91 -3.58
N ALA A 291 -7.89 -2.10 -4.89
CA ALA A 291 -7.31 -3.22 -5.61
C ALA A 291 -7.04 -2.88 -7.08
N VAL A 292 -6.14 -3.65 -7.68
CA VAL A 292 -5.78 -3.60 -9.10
C VAL A 292 -5.78 -5.01 -9.70
N VAL A 293 -6.01 -5.10 -11.02
CA VAL A 293 -5.82 -6.33 -11.79
C VAL A 293 -4.49 -6.25 -12.50
N LEU A 294 -3.61 -7.22 -12.25
CA LEU A 294 -2.33 -7.36 -12.91
C LEU A 294 -2.33 -8.62 -13.79
N MET A 295 -1.62 -8.53 -14.92
CA MET A 295 -1.37 -9.68 -15.79
C MET A 295 -0.11 -9.48 -16.62
N SER A 296 0.30 -10.52 -17.36
CA SER A 296 1.34 -10.35 -18.38
C SER A 296 0.82 -9.45 -19.51
N ALA A 297 1.72 -8.71 -20.16
CA ALA A 297 1.36 -7.87 -21.30
C ALA A 297 0.72 -8.68 -22.44
N SER A 298 1.23 -9.88 -22.71
CA SER A 298 0.67 -10.81 -23.70
C SER A 298 -0.75 -11.26 -23.35
N LYS A 299 -1.04 -11.48 -22.06
CA LYS A 299 -2.40 -11.84 -21.62
C LYS A 299 -3.36 -10.68 -21.78
N ALA A 300 -2.93 -9.44 -21.46
CA ALA A 300 -3.74 -8.25 -21.67
C ALA A 300 -4.08 -8.05 -23.15
N GLU A 301 -3.10 -8.21 -24.04
CA GLU A 301 -3.30 -8.16 -25.48
C GLU A 301 -4.29 -9.25 -25.95
N ALA A 302 -4.10 -10.50 -25.52
CA ALA A 302 -4.96 -11.62 -25.89
C ALA A 302 -6.42 -11.43 -25.45
N LEU A 303 -6.65 -10.73 -24.32
CA LEU A 303 -7.98 -10.39 -23.80
C LEU A 303 -8.52 -9.06 -24.36
N GLY A 304 -7.74 -8.32 -25.14
CA GLY A 304 -8.12 -7.01 -25.68
C GLY A 304 -8.34 -5.95 -24.60
N LEU A 305 -7.65 -6.07 -23.46
CA LEU A 305 -7.82 -5.15 -22.30
C LEU A 305 -6.90 -3.94 -22.44
N PRO A 306 -7.39 -2.75 -22.08
CA PRO A 306 -6.55 -1.56 -22.06
C PRO A 306 -5.50 -1.65 -20.95
N VAL A 307 -4.26 -1.26 -21.26
CA VAL A 307 -3.18 -1.18 -20.28
C VAL A 307 -3.19 0.21 -19.65
N LEU A 308 -3.41 0.26 -18.32
CA LEU A 308 -3.33 1.51 -17.56
C LEU A 308 -1.87 1.93 -17.35
N ALA A 309 -1.02 0.96 -16.98
CA ALA A 309 0.42 1.15 -16.82
C ALA A 309 1.17 -0.19 -16.79
N LYS A 310 2.45 -0.14 -17.16
CA LYS A 310 3.43 -1.22 -17.00
C LYS A 310 4.20 -1.02 -15.68
N ILE A 311 4.57 -2.12 -15.03
CA ILE A 311 5.44 -2.09 -13.85
C ILE A 311 6.89 -1.87 -14.30
N ALA A 312 7.44 -0.69 -14.01
CA ALA A 312 8.82 -0.36 -14.33
C ALA A 312 9.80 -0.88 -13.26
N GLY A 313 9.45 -0.76 -11.99
CA GLY A 313 10.29 -1.23 -10.90
C GLY A 313 9.56 -1.25 -9.56
N TYR A 314 10.12 -1.99 -8.60
CA TYR A 314 9.62 -1.98 -7.22
C TYR A 314 10.74 -2.32 -6.23
N ALA A 315 10.62 -1.80 -5.00
CA ALA A 315 11.60 -2.06 -3.96
C ALA A 315 11.00 -2.01 -2.56
N ASN A 316 11.70 -2.68 -1.63
CA ASN A 316 11.47 -2.58 -0.20
C ASN A 316 12.76 -2.10 0.48
N ALA A 317 12.62 -1.45 1.63
CA ALA A 317 13.74 -1.03 2.45
C ALA A 317 13.42 -1.24 3.93
N GLY A 318 14.46 -1.46 4.74
CA GLY A 318 14.43 -1.37 6.20
C GLY A 318 15.18 -0.11 6.63
N VAL A 319 14.72 0.51 7.71
CA VAL A 319 15.34 1.66 8.39
C VAL A 319 15.16 1.48 9.89
N ASP A 320 15.82 2.32 10.68
CA ASP A 320 15.64 2.35 12.14
C ASP A 320 14.14 2.56 12.48
N PRO A 321 13.52 1.69 13.29
CA PRO A 321 12.12 1.85 13.72
C PRO A 321 11.82 3.22 14.34
N ALA A 322 12.75 3.79 15.11
CA ALA A 322 12.57 5.08 15.76
C ALA A 322 12.34 6.25 14.79
N ILE A 323 12.73 6.08 13.54
CA ILE A 323 12.54 7.05 12.45
C ILE A 323 11.90 6.40 11.21
N MET A 324 10.94 5.52 11.43
CA MET A 324 10.29 4.71 10.38
C MET A 324 9.82 5.54 9.17
N GLY A 325 9.47 6.80 9.41
CA GLY A 325 8.90 7.69 8.39
C GLY A 325 9.83 7.98 7.21
N ILE A 326 11.16 7.77 7.32
CA ILE A 326 12.10 7.92 6.20
C ILE A 326 12.27 6.64 5.36
N GLY A 327 11.56 5.56 5.67
CA GLY A 327 11.57 4.32 4.88
C GLY A 327 11.38 4.53 3.37
N PRO A 328 10.50 5.43 2.92
CA PRO A 328 10.33 5.76 1.50
C PRO A 328 11.60 6.21 0.78
N VAL A 329 12.53 6.87 1.48
CA VAL A 329 13.77 7.39 0.86
C VAL A 329 14.58 6.27 0.22
N THR A 330 14.94 5.26 1.00
CA THR A 330 15.73 4.12 0.51
C THR A 330 14.92 3.25 -0.44
N ALA A 331 13.61 3.05 -0.18
CA ALA A 331 12.74 2.29 -1.06
C ALA A 331 12.63 2.94 -2.44
N THR A 332 12.43 4.27 -2.50
CA THR A 332 12.35 5.04 -3.76
C THR A 332 13.66 4.99 -4.54
N ARG A 333 14.80 5.25 -3.88
CA ARG A 333 16.12 5.19 -4.56
C ARG A 333 16.37 3.82 -5.21
N ARG A 334 16.13 2.72 -4.47
CA ARG A 334 16.24 1.36 -5.00
C ARG A 334 15.22 1.03 -6.09
N CYS A 335 14.02 1.59 -6.00
CA CYS A 335 12.98 1.40 -7.00
C CYS A 335 13.36 2.05 -8.32
N LEU A 336 13.82 3.31 -8.27
CA LEU A 336 14.26 4.06 -9.44
C LEU A 336 15.51 3.45 -10.08
N GLU A 337 16.47 2.98 -9.28
CA GLU A 337 17.64 2.23 -9.78
C GLU A 337 17.21 1.02 -10.61
N LYS A 338 16.24 0.23 -10.11
CA LYS A 338 15.71 -0.93 -10.85
C LYS A 338 14.92 -0.57 -12.11
N ALA A 339 14.25 0.58 -12.10
CA ALA A 339 13.55 1.11 -13.26
C ALA A 339 14.49 1.75 -14.30
N GLY A 340 15.75 2.02 -13.91
CA GLY A 340 16.70 2.78 -14.73
C GLY A 340 16.33 4.27 -14.87
N TRP A 341 15.63 4.82 -13.86
CA TRP A 341 15.13 6.20 -13.88
C TRP A 341 15.82 7.07 -12.85
N THR A 342 15.86 8.36 -13.13
CA THR A 342 16.16 9.41 -12.17
C THR A 342 14.88 9.96 -11.55
N LEU A 343 14.99 10.60 -10.40
CA LEU A 343 13.86 11.25 -9.73
C LEU A 343 13.24 12.37 -10.58
N ALA A 344 14.08 13.09 -11.34
CA ALA A 344 13.65 14.20 -12.19
C ALA A 344 12.73 13.77 -13.35
N GLU A 345 12.84 12.51 -13.80
CA GLU A 345 12.01 11.95 -14.87
C GLU A 345 10.59 11.60 -14.43
N LEU A 346 10.32 11.59 -13.12
CA LEU A 346 8.96 11.32 -12.64
C LEU A 346 8.05 12.50 -12.95
N ASP A 347 6.86 12.20 -13.48
CA ASP A 347 5.80 13.17 -13.73
C ASP A 347 4.89 13.35 -12.52
N LEU A 348 4.59 12.26 -11.82
CA LEU A 348 3.71 12.23 -10.64
C LEU A 348 4.23 11.27 -9.56
N ILE A 349 3.99 11.65 -8.31
CA ILE A 349 4.35 10.88 -7.13
C ILE A 349 3.15 10.85 -6.17
N GLU A 350 2.76 9.66 -5.75
CA GLU A 350 1.87 9.46 -4.60
C GLU A 350 2.69 8.92 -3.43
N ALA A 351 2.92 9.75 -2.43
CA ALA A 351 3.63 9.41 -1.22
C ALA A 351 2.67 9.47 -0.04
N ASN A 352 2.45 8.36 0.66
CA ASN A 352 1.51 8.33 1.75
C ASN A 352 1.93 9.28 2.88
N GLU A 353 1.00 10.11 3.34
CA GLU A 353 1.20 11.10 4.39
C GLU A 353 0.79 10.51 5.75
N ALA A 354 1.62 9.64 6.33
CA ALA A 354 1.33 9.14 7.67
C ALA A 354 1.36 10.27 8.71
N PHE A 355 2.32 11.19 8.55
CA PHE A 355 2.46 12.43 9.31
C PHE A 355 3.02 13.53 8.39
N ALA A 356 2.65 14.79 8.62
CA ALA A 356 3.20 15.91 7.84
C ALA A 356 4.72 15.98 7.93
N VAL A 357 5.28 15.86 9.14
CA VAL A 357 6.73 15.84 9.35
C VAL A 357 7.42 14.70 8.62
N GLN A 358 6.79 13.53 8.55
CA GLN A 358 7.30 12.37 7.84
C GLN A 358 7.36 12.66 6.32
N ALA A 359 6.29 13.21 5.74
CA ALA A 359 6.24 13.55 4.32
C ALA A 359 7.27 14.64 3.97
N LEU A 360 7.38 15.67 4.80
CA LEU A 360 8.39 16.74 4.66
C LEU A 360 9.82 16.20 4.76
N SER A 361 10.10 15.28 5.70
CA SER A 361 11.41 14.66 5.85
C SER A 361 11.81 13.85 4.61
N VAL A 362 10.89 13.08 4.04
CA VAL A 362 11.11 12.33 2.79
C VAL A 362 11.37 13.29 1.64
N GLY A 363 10.59 14.36 1.51
CA GLY A 363 10.79 15.40 0.49
C GLY A 363 12.16 16.05 0.59
N LYS A 364 12.60 16.39 1.82
CA LYS A 364 13.91 16.96 2.08
C LYS A 364 15.08 16.03 1.69
N GLU A 365 14.95 14.74 1.99
CA GLU A 365 15.97 13.72 1.70
C GLU A 365 16.06 13.34 0.22
N LEU A 366 14.93 13.31 -0.48
CA LEU A 366 14.89 12.97 -1.90
C LEU A 366 15.12 14.19 -2.79
N GLY A 367 14.73 15.39 -2.35
CA GLY A 367 14.80 16.61 -3.15
C GLY A 367 13.84 16.60 -4.34
N TRP A 368 12.68 15.94 -4.20
CA TRP A 368 11.67 15.91 -5.27
C TRP A 368 10.92 17.23 -5.41
N ASP A 369 10.30 17.40 -6.57
CA ASP A 369 9.43 18.54 -6.85
C ASP A 369 8.08 18.33 -6.10
N ALA A 370 7.79 19.18 -5.11
CA ALA A 370 6.58 19.10 -4.30
C ALA A 370 5.28 19.32 -5.10
N ASP A 371 5.35 19.95 -6.27
CA ASP A 371 4.19 20.18 -7.15
C ASP A 371 3.78 18.93 -7.92
N LYS A 372 4.66 17.91 -7.95
CA LYS A 372 4.38 16.58 -8.51
C LYS A 372 3.90 15.57 -7.47
N VAL A 373 3.93 15.91 -6.17
CA VAL A 373 3.61 14.99 -5.07
C VAL A 373 2.21 15.25 -4.55
N ASN A 374 1.40 14.18 -4.42
CA ASN A 374 0.06 14.20 -3.82
C ASN A 374 -0.78 15.38 -4.34
N VAL A 375 -0.85 15.51 -5.65
CA VAL A 375 -1.49 16.65 -6.33
C VAL A 375 -2.99 16.78 -6.07
N ASN A 376 -3.60 15.72 -5.54
CA ASN A 376 -5.00 15.66 -5.13
C ASN A 376 -5.17 15.55 -3.60
N GLY A 377 -4.16 15.94 -2.82
CA GLY A 377 -4.10 15.69 -1.38
C GLY A 377 -3.68 14.27 -1.05
N GLY A 378 -3.33 14.03 0.20
CA GLY A 378 -2.84 12.72 0.67
C GLY A 378 -3.57 12.25 1.94
N ALA A 379 -2.95 11.33 2.67
CA ALA A 379 -3.60 10.62 3.77
C ALA A 379 -3.96 11.51 4.98
N ILE A 380 -3.33 12.66 5.16
CA ILE A 380 -3.73 13.63 6.18
C ILE A 380 -5.15 14.13 5.93
N ALA A 381 -5.49 14.33 4.65
CA ALA A 381 -6.82 14.77 4.25
C ALA A 381 -7.77 13.61 3.97
N LEU A 382 -7.32 12.62 3.20
CA LEU A 382 -8.16 11.51 2.71
C LEU A 382 -8.34 10.39 3.73
N GLY A 383 -7.34 10.19 4.61
CA GLY A 383 -7.35 9.09 5.57
C GLY A 383 -6.35 7.96 5.26
N HIS A 384 -6.13 7.08 6.26
CA HIS A 384 -5.11 6.05 6.22
C HIS A 384 -5.63 4.68 6.70
N PRO A 385 -6.50 4.00 5.92
CA PRO A 385 -6.86 2.61 6.18
C PRO A 385 -5.63 1.73 5.94
N ILE A 386 -4.90 1.38 7.01
CA ILE A 386 -3.49 0.95 6.95
C ILE A 386 -3.23 -0.21 5.98
N GLY A 387 -4.05 -1.26 5.98
CA GLY A 387 -3.88 -2.40 5.08
C GLY A 387 -4.18 -2.10 3.61
N ALA A 388 -5.02 -1.09 3.33
CA ALA A 388 -5.43 -0.68 2.00
C ALA A 388 -4.53 0.41 1.39
N SER A 389 -3.93 1.24 2.23
CA SER A 389 -3.31 2.52 1.83
C SER A 389 -2.25 2.38 0.73
N GLY A 390 -1.43 1.32 0.75
CA GLY A 390 -0.43 1.12 -0.28
C GLY A 390 -1.01 0.92 -1.69
N CYS A 391 -2.14 0.25 -1.82
CA CYS A 391 -2.86 0.12 -3.09
C CYS A 391 -3.69 1.37 -3.37
N ARG A 392 -4.26 2.04 -2.35
CA ARG A 392 -5.01 3.28 -2.52
C ARG A 392 -4.19 4.35 -3.22
N ILE A 393 -2.95 4.59 -2.78
CA ILE A 393 -2.07 5.58 -3.43
C ILE A 393 -1.74 5.17 -4.87
N LEU A 394 -1.56 3.88 -5.15
CA LEU A 394 -1.36 3.41 -6.52
C LEU A 394 -2.58 3.65 -7.40
N VAL A 395 -3.80 3.37 -6.91
CA VAL A 395 -5.04 3.62 -7.65
C VAL A 395 -5.16 5.11 -8.00
N THR A 396 -4.98 6.00 -7.04
CA THR A 396 -5.03 7.46 -7.28
C THR A 396 -3.94 7.90 -8.27
N LEU A 397 -2.71 7.38 -8.14
CA LEU A 397 -1.62 7.66 -9.08
C LEU A 397 -2.02 7.30 -10.52
N LEU A 398 -2.53 6.08 -10.73
CA LEU A 398 -2.90 5.59 -12.08
C LEU A 398 -3.99 6.45 -12.73
N HIS A 399 -5.04 6.79 -11.98
CA HIS A 399 -6.13 7.63 -12.48
C HIS A 399 -5.65 9.06 -12.77
N GLU A 400 -4.80 9.64 -11.91
CA GLU A 400 -4.27 10.98 -12.13
C GLU A 400 -3.27 11.02 -13.30
N MET A 401 -2.46 9.97 -13.49
CA MET A 401 -1.60 9.82 -14.66
C MET A 401 -2.41 9.80 -15.97
N GLN A 402 -3.53 9.08 -15.99
CA GLN A 402 -4.44 9.09 -17.15
C GLN A 402 -5.02 10.48 -17.40
N ARG A 403 -5.51 11.15 -16.35
CA ARG A 403 -6.13 12.46 -16.46
C ARG A 403 -5.18 13.55 -16.97
N ARG A 404 -3.90 13.47 -16.64
CA ARG A 404 -2.87 14.46 -17.01
C ARG A 404 -2.05 14.07 -18.23
N ASP A 405 -2.26 12.90 -18.79
CA ASP A 405 -1.38 12.29 -19.80
C ASP A 405 0.09 12.14 -19.32
N ALA A 406 0.25 11.93 -18.00
CA ALA A 406 1.55 11.70 -17.38
C ALA A 406 2.03 10.26 -17.67
N ARG A 407 3.34 10.08 -17.88
CA ARG A 407 3.91 8.79 -18.30
C ARG A 407 4.59 8.03 -17.17
N LYS A 408 5.38 8.68 -16.33
CA LYS A 408 6.19 8.06 -15.29
C LYS A 408 5.65 8.41 -13.91
N GLY A 409 5.21 7.42 -13.16
CA GLY A 409 4.64 7.57 -11.83
C GLY A 409 5.33 6.74 -10.77
N LEU A 410 5.30 7.22 -9.52
CA LEU A 410 5.83 6.52 -8.35
C LEU A 410 4.82 6.52 -7.22
N ALA A 411 4.56 5.34 -6.64
CA ALA A 411 3.85 5.20 -5.37
C ALA A 411 4.82 4.74 -4.28
N THR A 412 4.82 5.41 -3.11
CA THR A 412 5.72 5.06 -2.00
C THR A 412 5.09 5.35 -0.65
N LEU A 413 5.45 4.57 0.37
CA LEU A 413 5.00 4.80 1.75
C LEU A 413 5.96 4.25 2.80
N CYS A 414 5.93 4.88 3.98
CA CYS A 414 6.57 4.40 5.20
C CYS A 414 5.73 3.32 5.86
N ILE A 415 6.36 2.56 6.73
CA ILE A 415 5.75 1.39 7.38
C ILE A 415 6.22 1.35 8.83
N GLY A 416 5.29 1.19 9.75
CA GLY A 416 5.58 0.95 11.17
C GLY A 416 6.58 -0.20 11.35
N GLY A 417 7.46 -0.08 12.35
CA GLY A 417 8.56 -1.01 12.55
C GLY A 417 9.79 -0.74 11.69
N GLY A 418 9.87 0.44 11.02
CA GLY A 418 11.07 0.87 10.32
C GLY A 418 11.23 0.29 8.93
N GLN A 419 10.24 0.43 8.05
CA GLN A 419 10.33 -0.05 6.67
C GLN A 419 9.79 0.96 5.67
N GLY A 420 10.04 0.72 4.38
CA GLY A 420 9.47 1.44 3.25
C GLY A 420 9.23 0.54 2.06
N VAL A 421 8.27 0.90 1.23
CA VAL A 421 8.00 0.26 -0.07
C VAL A 421 7.83 1.33 -1.14
N ALA A 422 8.20 1.00 -2.39
CA ALA A 422 8.01 1.86 -3.55
C ALA A 422 7.71 1.02 -4.79
N LEU A 423 6.87 1.55 -5.67
CA LEU A 423 6.51 0.97 -6.97
C LEU A 423 6.54 2.07 -8.03
N ALA A 424 7.28 1.86 -9.12
CA ALA A 424 7.33 2.72 -10.29
C ALA A 424 6.51 2.13 -11.43
N VAL A 425 5.71 2.94 -12.08
CA VAL A 425 4.83 2.56 -13.17
C VAL A 425 5.01 3.49 -14.36
N GLU A 426 4.86 2.94 -15.57
CA GLU A 426 4.96 3.69 -16.82
C GLU A 426 3.69 3.47 -17.64
N ARG A 427 3.06 4.55 -18.10
CA ARG A 427 1.97 4.46 -19.07
C ARG A 427 2.53 4.22 -20.47
N PRO A 428 1.83 3.44 -21.30
CA PRO A 428 2.19 3.22 -22.70
C PRO A 428 2.24 4.49 -23.54
#